data_c56730f15fe3b65d400f3deb361aba46
#
_entry.id   c56730f15fe3b65d400f3deb361aba46
#
_cell.length_a   1.000
_cell.length_b   1.000
_cell.length_c   1.000
_cell.angle_alpha   90.00
_cell.angle_beta   90.00
_cell.angle_gamma   90.00
#
_symmetry.space_group_name_H-M   'P 1'
#
loop_
_entity.id
_entity.type
_entity.pdbx_description
1 polymer ?
#
loop_
_entity_poly.entity_id
_entity_poly.type
_entity_poly.pdbx_seq_one_letter_code
_entity_poly.pdbx_strand_id
1 'polypeptide(L)'
;MPSEPDAILRDKPFLLIVDDDALICDTLSFSMSPLFEVVTSHSRPHCLQMLRQLRRLPELALVDLGLPPLPHRPDEGFALISDLLKLAPDIRIVVLSGQSDDGNARHARTLGAAEFVAKPCNPGDLQQVLKRALAFRALDEMGRDGASPLIGNSPAIEKLRLQLRQYADLPFPVLIEGESGSGKEIIAASCLHYGTRRRQKPFLALNCAAVSPNLVEPTLFGYAKG
;
A
#
# COMPACT_ATOMS: atom_id res chain seq x y z
N MET A 1 -33.18 -29.15 -4.63
CA MET A 1 -32.76 -27.77 -4.88
C MET A 1 -32.29 -27.17 -3.56
N PRO A 2 -30.98 -27.16 -3.24
CA PRO A 2 -30.50 -26.39 -2.11
C PRO A 2 -30.37 -24.92 -2.54
N SER A 3 -30.93 -24.07 -1.73
CA SER A 3 -31.01 -22.61 -1.85
C SER A 3 -29.62 -21.97 -1.74
N GLU A 4 -29.29 -21.09 -2.66
CA GLU A 4 -28.15 -20.17 -2.63
C GLU A 4 -28.35 -19.13 -1.50
N PRO A 5 -27.65 -19.29 -0.36
CA PRO A 5 -27.17 -18.13 0.38
C PRO A 5 -25.67 -18.17 0.74
N ASP A 6 -24.88 -19.15 0.27
CA ASP A 6 -23.47 -19.32 0.69
C ASP A 6 -22.41 -18.69 -0.24
N ALA A 7 -22.80 -17.92 -1.23
CA ALA A 7 -21.87 -17.34 -2.20
C ALA A 7 -21.29 -15.95 -1.80
N ILE A 8 -21.58 -15.41 -0.59
CA ILE A 8 -21.20 -14.04 -0.19
C ILE A 8 -20.24 -13.99 1.00
N LEU A 9 -19.77 -15.09 1.52
CA LEU A 9 -18.63 -15.12 2.45
C LEU A 9 -17.31 -15.26 1.67
N ARG A 10 -17.03 -14.33 0.73
CA ARG A 10 -15.65 -14.03 0.38
C ARG A 10 -15.04 -13.43 1.62
N ASP A 11 -14.05 -14.09 2.21
CA ASP A 11 -13.30 -13.59 3.35
C ASP A 11 -12.97 -12.12 3.13
N LYS A 12 -13.47 -11.24 4.01
CA LYS A 12 -13.13 -9.82 3.96
C LYS A 12 -11.61 -9.68 4.01
N PRO A 13 -11.03 -8.71 3.29
CA PRO A 13 -9.62 -8.41 3.43
C PRO A 13 -9.27 -8.10 4.89
N PHE A 14 -8.14 -8.60 5.36
CA PHE A 14 -7.76 -8.49 6.76
C PHE A 14 -6.92 -7.24 6.99
N LEU A 15 -7.41 -6.34 7.84
CA LEU A 15 -6.84 -5.04 8.17
C LEU A 15 -6.34 -5.01 9.62
N LEU A 16 -5.08 -4.70 9.82
CA LEU A 16 -4.49 -4.36 11.10
C LEU A 16 -4.54 -2.85 11.30
N ILE A 17 -4.99 -2.38 12.46
CA ILE A 17 -4.93 -0.98 12.87
C ILE A 17 -4.04 -0.89 14.11
N VAL A 18 -3.02 -0.03 14.08
CA VAL A 18 -2.13 0.21 15.21
C VAL A 18 -2.09 1.71 15.50
N ASP A 19 -2.63 2.07 16.67
CA ASP A 19 -2.70 3.44 17.16
C ASP A 19 -2.72 3.39 18.69
N ASP A 20 -2.02 4.26 19.39
CA ASP A 20 -1.95 4.26 20.85
C ASP A 20 -3.25 4.78 21.49
N ASP A 21 -4.04 5.53 20.75
CA ASP A 21 -5.37 6.00 21.18
C ASP A 21 -6.45 4.93 20.92
N ALA A 22 -6.97 4.36 22.01
CA ALA A 22 -8.02 3.36 21.94
C ALA A 22 -9.31 3.90 21.27
N LEU A 23 -9.65 5.17 21.44
CA LEU A 23 -10.84 5.77 20.82
C LEU A 23 -10.67 5.88 19.31
N ILE A 24 -9.48 6.20 18.83
CA ILE A 24 -9.16 6.19 17.40
C ILE A 24 -9.26 4.77 16.85
N CYS A 25 -8.68 3.78 17.52
CA CYS A 25 -8.78 2.38 17.14
C CYS A 25 -10.24 1.92 17.04
N ASP A 26 -11.07 2.21 18.03
CA ASP A 26 -12.48 1.82 18.05
C ASP A 26 -13.27 2.51 16.92
N THR A 27 -13.06 3.80 16.73
CA THR A 27 -13.73 4.59 15.68
C THR A 27 -13.37 4.07 14.28
N LEU A 28 -12.08 3.84 14.03
CA LEU A 28 -11.61 3.32 12.77
C LEU A 28 -12.07 1.87 12.54
N SER A 29 -12.02 1.02 13.58
CA SER A 29 -12.50 -0.35 13.52
C SER A 29 -13.99 -0.39 13.16
N PHE A 30 -14.81 0.41 13.80
CA PHE A 30 -16.24 0.52 13.48
C PHE A 30 -16.46 0.97 12.04
N SER A 31 -15.74 2.00 11.60
CA SER A 31 -15.87 2.55 10.25
C SER A 31 -15.38 1.59 9.15
N MET A 32 -14.36 0.76 9.44
CA MET A 32 -13.74 -0.16 8.46
C MET A 32 -14.40 -1.55 8.45
N SER A 33 -15.06 -1.97 9.53
CA SER A 33 -15.67 -3.31 9.68
C SER A 33 -16.69 -3.71 8.61
N PRO A 34 -17.42 -2.79 7.94
CA PRO A 34 -18.26 -3.18 6.81
C PRO A 34 -17.48 -3.76 5.62
N LEU A 35 -16.23 -3.33 5.43
CA LEU A 35 -15.39 -3.66 4.27
C LEU A 35 -14.25 -4.62 4.59
N PHE A 36 -13.77 -4.64 5.84
CA PHE A 36 -12.58 -5.36 6.28
C PHE A 36 -12.89 -6.22 7.52
N GLU A 37 -12.16 -7.31 7.67
CA GLU A 37 -11.95 -7.95 8.95
C GLU A 37 -10.87 -7.14 9.69
N VAL A 38 -11.19 -6.60 10.88
CA VAL A 38 -10.31 -5.64 11.56
C VAL A 38 -9.76 -6.22 12.84
N VAL A 39 -8.46 -6.03 13.06
CA VAL A 39 -7.79 -6.28 14.33
C VAL A 39 -7.03 -5.03 14.76
N THR A 40 -7.02 -4.73 16.05
CA THR A 40 -6.41 -3.51 16.59
C THR A 40 -5.29 -3.82 17.57
N SER A 41 -4.33 -2.91 17.65
CA SER A 41 -3.24 -2.96 18.63
C SER A 41 -2.84 -1.55 19.04
N HIS A 42 -2.33 -1.39 20.27
CA HIS A 42 -2.01 -0.06 20.83
C HIS A 42 -0.51 0.17 21.02
N SER A 43 0.32 -0.78 20.64
CA SER A 43 1.77 -0.64 20.72
C SER A 43 2.48 -1.63 19.81
N ARG A 44 3.72 -1.34 19.44
CA ARG A 44 4.56 -2.25 18.64
C ARG A 44 4.75 -3.62 19.31
N PRO A 45 5.13 -3.74 20.61
CA PRO A 45 5.31 -5.04 21.24
C PRO A 45 4.04 -5.88 21.26
N HIS A 46 2.90 -5.27 21.59
CA HIS A 46 1.60 -5.94 21.59
C HIS A 46 1.22 -6.40 20.18
N CYS A 47 1.41 -5.55 19.18
CA CYS A 47 1.17 -5.88 17.78
C CYS A 47 1.97 -7.11 17.33
N LEU A 48 3.27 -7.12 17.57
CA LEU A 48 4.14 -8.24 17.17
C LEU A 48 3.80 -9.54 17.92
N GLN A 49 3.43 -9.47 19.20
CA GLN A 49 2.97 -10.62 19.96
C GLN A 49 1.67 -11.19 19.39
N MET A 50 0.70 -10.33 19.11
CA MET A 50 -0.59 -10.69 18.53
C MET A 50 -0.43 -11.36 17.15
N LEU A 51 0.39 -10.77 16.27
CA LEU A 51 0.62 -11.30 14.90
C LEU A 51 1.20 -12.72 14.90
N ARG A 52 2.02 -13.07 15.90
CA ARG A 52 2.57 -14.45 16.06
C ARG A 52 1.51 -15.50 16.41
N GLN A 53 0.37 -15.07 16.93
CA GLN A 53 -0.73 -15.95 17.36
C GLN A 53 -1.82 -16.08 16.28
N LEU A 54 -1.80 -15.22 15.27
CA LEU A 54 -2.79 -15.23 14.20
C LEU A 54 -2.53 -16.39 13.22
N ARG A 55 -3.61 -17.03 12.78
CA ARG A 55 -3.57 -18.07 11.73
C ARG A 55 -3.33 -17.50 10.34
N ARG A 56 -3.72 -16.24 10.12
CA ARG A 56 -3.61 -15.50 8.87
C ARG A 56 -2.99 -14.14 9.18
N LEU A 57 -2.02 -13.72 8.39
CA LEU A 57 -1.43 -12.39 8.52
C LEU A 57 -2.29 -11.34 7.80
N PRO A 58 -2.34 -10.09 8.31
CA PRO A 58 -3.07 -9.01 7.66
C PRO A 58 -2.52 -8.70 6.25
N GLU A 59 -3.43 -8.35 5.36
CA GLU A 59 -3.11 -7.90 4.01
C GLU A 59 -2.81 -6.41 3.95
N LEU A 60 -3.44 -5.69 4.86
CA LEU A 60 -3.30 -4.25 5.03
C LEU A 60 -2.94 -3.92 6.47
N ALA A 61 -2.14 -2.88 6.68
CA ALA A 61 -1.92 -2.29 7.98
C ALA A 61 -2.12 -0.78 7.91
N LEU A 62 -2.81 -0.24 8.90
CA LEU A 62 -2.93 1.17 9.16
C LEU A 62 -2.14 1.46 10.43
N VAL A 63 -1.05 2.22 10.32
CA VAL A 63 -0.05 2.38 11.38
C VAL A 63 0.08 3.85 11.75
N ASP A 64 -0.18 4.19 13.01
CA ASP A 64 0.26 5.47 13.56
C ASP A 64 1.76 5.48 13.82
N LEU A 65 2.41 6.62 13.62
CA LEU A 65 3.84 6.77 13.92
C LEU A 65 4.08 7.02 15.40
N GLY A 66 3.16 7.71 16.08
CA GLY A 66 3.28 8.08 17.47
C GLY A 66 2.94 6.96 18.43
N LEU A 67 3.74 5.90 18.50
CA LEU A 67 3.51 4.75 19.37
C LEU A 67 4.30 4.82 20.68
N PRO A 68 3.79 4.22 21.79
CA PRO A 68 4.52 4.12 23.04
C PRO A 68 5.88 3.41 22.87
N PRO A 69 6.89 3.75 23.67
CA PRO A 69 6.87 4.57 24.90
C PRO A 69 6.94 6.09 24.67
N LEU A 70 7.18 6.58 23.46
CA LEU A 70 7.33 8.00 23.15
C LEU A 70 6.37 8.43 22.03
N PRO A 71 5.06 8.63 22.32
CA PRO A 71 4.04 8.89 21.28
C PRO A 71 4.26 10.14 20.44
N HIS A 72 5.06 11.10 20.93
CA HIS A 72 5.44 12.31 20.20
C HIS A 72 6.63 12.11 19.24
N ARG A 73 7.20 10.90 19.16
CA ARG A 73 8.31 10.53 18.27
C ARG A 73 7.88 9.40 17.32
N PRO A 74 8.33 9.43 16.07
CA PRO A 74 7.91 8.44 15.06
C PRO A 74 8.72 7.13 15.09
N ASP A 75 9.73 7.03 15.95
CA ASP A 75 10.74 5.95 15.95
C ASP A 75 10.10 4.55 16.06
N GLU A 76 9.12 4.39 16.97
CA GLU A 76 8.44 3.09 17.17
C GLU A 76 7.52 2.73 15.99
N GLY A 77 6.85 3.72 15.40
CA GLY A 77 6.07 3.51 14.18
C GLY A 77 6.94 3.07 13.01
N PHE A 78 8.09 3.70 12.80
CA PHE A 78 9.04 3.29 11.76
C PHE A 78 9.63 1.90 12.02
N ALA A 79 9.94 1.58 13.26
CA ALA A 79 10.40 0.25 13.62
C ALA A 79 9.32 -0.81 13.37
N LEU A 80 8.05 -0.48 13.68
CA LEU A 80 6.91 -1.36 13.39
C LEU A 80 6.74 -1.61 11.90
N ILE A 81 6.83 -0.57 11.04
CA ILE A 81 6.78 -0.73 9.58
C ILE A 81 7.83 -1.74 9.12
N SER A 82 9.07 -1.59 9.59
CA SER A 82 10.17 -2.50 9.23
C SER A 82 9.91 -3.95 9.70
N ASP A 83 9.35 -4.14 10.89
CA ASP A 83 9.04 -5.46 11.42
C ASP A 83 7.86 -6.11 10.69
N LEU A 84 6.81 -5.34 10.36
CA LEU A 84 5.68 -5.83 9.58
C LEU A 84 6.11 -6.34 8.20
N LEU A 85 6.97 -5.59 7.49
CA LEU A 85 7.48 -5.99 6.19
C LEU A 85 8.39 -7.22 6.25
N LYS A 86 9.11 -7.44 7.36
CA LYS A 86 9.88 -8.68 7.58
C LYS A 86 8.97 -9.88 7.82
N LEU A 87 7.88 -9.70 8.58
CA LEU A 87 6.92 -10.78 8.91
C LEU A 87 6.00 -11.11 7.73
N ALA A 88 5.55 -10.10 7.01
CA ALA A 88 4.63 -10.20 5.89
C ALA A 88 5.11 -9.28 4.75
N PRO A 89 6.02 -9.75 3.87
CA PRO A 89 6.58 -8.90 2.81
C PRO A 89 5.55 -8.31 1.85
N ASP A 90 4.38 -8.94 1.75
CA ASP A 90 3.29 -8.52 0.86
C ASP A 90 2.24 -7.63 1.53
N ILE A 91 2.43 -7.29 2.81
CA ILE A 91 1.52 -6.39 3.53
C ILE A 91 1.59 -4.99 2.93
N ARG A 92 0.44 -4.36 2.72
CA ARG A 92 0.38 -2.95 2.31
C ARG A 92 0.17 -2.08 3.53
N ILE A 93 1.13 -1.21 3.80
CA ILE A 93 1.14 -0.35 4.99
C ILE A 93 0.73 1.06 4.58
N VAL A 94 -0.34 1.55 5.19
CA VAL A 94 -0.77 2.95 5.15
C VAL A 94 -0.42 3.58 6.49
N VAL A 95 0.32 4.67 6.46
CA VAL A 95 0.72 5.40 7.66
C VAL A 95 -0.27 6.51 7.95
N LEU A 96 -0.75 6.59 9.18
CA LEU A 96 -1.46 7.75 9.73
C LEU A 96 -0.51 8.57 10.60
N SER A 97 -0.54 9.89 10.50
CA SER A 97 0.26 10.75 11.39
C SER A 97 -0.42 12.08 11.65
N GLY A 98 -0.40 12.50 12.90
CA GLY A 98 -0.88 13.83 13.33
C GLY A 98 0.06 14.96 12.95
N GLN A 99 1.30 14.66 12.59
CA GLN A 99 2.29 15.63 12.15
C GLN A 99 2.42 15.52 10.62
N SER A 100 2.02 16.55 9.91
CA SER A 100 2.26 16.71 8.47
C SER A 100 3.74 17.06 8.21
N ASP A 101 4.65 16.25 8.77
CA ASP A 101 6.07 16.39 8.53
C ASP A 101 6.43 15.61 7.26
N ASP A 102 6.80 16.32 6.22
CA ASP A 102 7.26 15.78 4.95
C ASP A 102 8.46 14.81 5.12
N GLY A 103 9.25 14.99 6.17
CA GLY A 103 10.34 14.12 6.54
C GLY A 103 9.85 12.73 6.95
N ASN A 104 8.82 12.67 7.79
CA ASN A 104 8.21 11.42 8.25
C ASN A 104 7.54 10.68 7.10
N ALA A 105 6.83 11.39 6.22
CA ALA A 105 6.20 10.80 5.05
C ALA A 105 7.23 10.17 4.10
N ARG A 106 8.34 10.85 3.87
CA ARG A 106 9.45 10.32 3.05
C ARG A 106 10.11 9.11 3.68
N HIS A 107 10.40 9.19 4.98
CA HIS A 107 11.03 8.08 5.69
C HIS A 107 10.13 6.84 5.69
N ALA A 108 8.83 7.00 5.97
CA ALA A 108 7.86 5.91 5.90
C ALA A 108 7.85 5.22 4.52
N ARG A 109 7.84 6.02 3.43
CA ARG A 109 7.89 5.49 2.06
C ARG A 109 9.21 4.78 1.76
N THR A 110 10.34 5.33 2.23
CA THR A 110 11.65 4.67 2.09
C THR A 110 11.70 3.32 2.79
N LEU A 111 11.00 3.18 3.90
CA LEU A 111 10.85 1.90 4.61
C LEU A 111 9.90 0.93 3.89
N GLY A 112 9.10 1.39 2.93
CA GLY A 112 8.19 0.55 2.15
C GLY A 112 6.71 0.76 2.48
N ALA A 113 6.33 1.84 3.18
CA ALA A 113 4.93 2.21 3.32
C ALA A 113 4.32 2.57 1.97
N ALA A 114 3.14 2.04 1.68
CA ALA A 114 2.44 2.24 0.42
C ALA A 114 1.88 3.66 0.29
N GLU A 115 1.38 4.23 1.41
CA GLU A 115 0.76 5.55 1.43
C GLU A 115 0.94 6.20 2.80
N PHE A 116 0.83 7.54 2.82
CA PHE A 116 0.90 8.35 4.02
C PHE A 116 -0.32 9.28 4.06
N VAL A 117 -1.06 9.26 5.16
CA VAL A 117 -2.29 10.06 5.36
C VAL A 117 -2.13 10.90 6.61
N ALA A 118 -2.33 12.21 6.47
CA ALA A 118 -2.30 13.13 7.61
C ALA A 118 -3.60 13.04 8.43
N LYS A 119 -3.49 13.08 9.76
CA LYS A 119 -4.63 13.26 10.68
C LYS A 119 -4.93 14.79 10.82
N PRO A 120 -6.19 15.20 10.92
CA PRO A 120 -7.41 14.39 10.85
C PRO A 120 -7.75 14.00 9.40
N CYS A 121 -8.24 12.78 9.19
CA CYS A 121 -8.69 12.31 7.89
C CYS A 121 -10.15 11.86 7.94
N ASN A 122 -10.85 12.02 6.82
CA ASN A 122 -12.21 11.54 6.68
C ASN A 122 -12.20 10.02 6.54
N PRO A 123 -13.03 9.26 7.28
CA PRO A 123 -13.10 7.81 7.15
C PRO A 123 -13.40 7.31 5.73
N GLY A 124 -14.20 8.06 4.95
CA GLY A 124 -14.49 7.72 3.56
C GLY A 124 -13.25 7.83 2.66
N ASP A 125 -12.45 8.87 2.84
CA ASP A 125 -11.21 9.05 2.09
C ASP A 125 -10.19 7.95 2.45
N LEU A 126 -10.10 7.61 3.74
CA LEU A 126 -9.25 6.54 4.23
C LEU A 126 -9.66 5.17 3.65
N GLN A 127 -10.97 4.89 3.56
CA GLN A 127 -11.46 3.69 2.88
C GLN A 127 -11.02 3.61 1.42
N GLN A 128 -11.01 4.74 0.69
CA GLN A 128 -10.55 4.79 -0.69
C GLN A 128 -9.04 4.49 -0.79
N VAL A 129 -8.24 5.04 0.11
CA VAL A 129 -6.80 4.78 0.19
C VAL A 129 -6.53 3.29 0.45
N LEU A 130 -7.22 2.68 1.43
CA LEU A 130 -7.07 1.27 1.75
C LEU A 130 -7.52 0.36 0.61
N LYS A 131 -8.63 0.65 -0.06
CA LYS A 131 -9.09 -0.09 -1.26
C LYS A 131 -8.05 -0.02 -2.38
N ARG A 132 -7.45 1.14 -2.61
CA ARG A 132 -6.40 1.32 -3.61
C ARG A 132 -5.16 0.49 -3.26
N ALA A 133 -4.70 0.55 -2.01
CA ALA A 133 -3.56 -0.23 -1.55
C ALA A 133 -3.80 -1.74 -1.72
N LEU A 134 -5.01 -2.23 -1.45
CA LEU A 134 -5.40 -3.62 -1.66
C LEU A 134 -5.42 -4.01 -3.15
N ALA A 135 -5.95 -3.13 -4.00
CA ALA A 135 -5.96 -3.37 -5.45
C ALA A 135 -4.54 -3.50 -6.02
N PHE A 136 -3.60 -2.66 -5.55
CA PHE A 136 -2.19 -2.79 -5.92
C PHE A 136 -1.58 -4.12 -5.48
N ARG A 137 -1.91 -4.60 -4.27
CA ARG A 137 -1.46 -5.91 -3.81
C ARG A 137 -1.93 -7.04 -4.75
N ALA A 138 -3.22 -7.05 -5.10
CA ALA A 138 -3.76 -8.04 -6.03
C ALA A 138 -3.06 -8.03 -7.39
N LEU A 139 -2.67 -6.84 -7.87
CA LEU A 139 -1.90 -6.69 -9.11
C LEU A 139 -0.48 -7.25 -8.98
N ASP A 140 0.16 -7.07 -7.83
CA ASP A 140 1.48 -7.63 -7.56
C ASP A 140 1.45 -9.17 -7.56
N GLU A 141 0.43 -9.76 -6.94
CA GLU A 141 0.22 -11.21 -6.92
C GLU A 141 0.01 -11.75 -8.34
N MET A 142 -0.84 -11.11 -9.16
CA MET A 142 -1.06 -11.47 -10.57
C MET A 142 0.22 -11.34 -11.41
N GLY A 143 1.02 -10.33 -11.17
CA GLY A 143 2.31 -10.13 -11.86
C GLY A 143 3.34 -11.22 -11.52
N ARG A 144 3.30 -11.76 -10.31
CA ARG A 144 4.19 -12.87 -9.86
C ARG A 144 3.85 -14.19 -10.54
N ASP A 145 2.58 -14.44 -10.79
CA ASP A 145 2.10 -15.67 -11.45
C ASP A 145 2.28 -15.65 -12.98
N GLY A 146 2.89 -14.60 -13.53
CA GLY A 146 3.10 -14.43 -14.97
C GLY A 146 1.82 -14.19 -15.77
N ALA A 147 0.68 -14.03 -15.11
CA ALA A 147 -0.58 -13.68 -15.76
C ALA A 147 -0.55 -12.20 -16.17
N SER A 148 -0.93 -11.92 -17.42
CA SER A 148 -1.07 -10.53 -17.87
C SER A 148 -2.28 -9.90 -17.19
N PRO A 149 -2.14 -8.82 -16.44
CA PRO A 149 -3.26 -8.15 -15.77
C PRO A 149 -4.17 -7.39 -16.77
N LEU A 150 -3.76 -7.30 -18.03
CA LEU A 150 -4.55 -6.67 -19.08
C LEU A 150 -5.63 -7.65 -19.55
N ILE A 151 -6.88 -7.34 -19.23
CA ILE A 151 -8.04 -8.11 -19.61
C ILE A 151 -8.59 -7.61 -20.96
N GLY A 152 -8.94 -8.51 -21.85
CA GLY A 152 -9.53 -8.21 -23.16
C GLY A 152 -8.73 -8.78 -24.33
N ASN A 153 -9.43 -8.96 -25.47
CA ASN A 153 -8.87 -9.55 -26.71
C ASN A 153 -9.09 -8.62 -27.90
N SER A 154 -9.30 -7.32 -27.67
CA SER A 154 -9.39 -6.36 -28.78
C SER A 154 -8.02 -6.17 -29.43
N PRO A 155 -7.98 -5.83 -30.75
CA PRO A 155 -6.72 -5.58 -31.45
C PRO A 155 -5.86 -4.50 -30.76
N ALA A 156 -6.50 -3.54 -30.08
CA ALA A 156 -5.80 -2.50 -29.33
C ALA A 156 -5.08 -3.07 -28.11
N ILE A 157 -5.73 -3.96 -27.36
CA ILE A 157 -5.12 -4.63 -26.18
C ILE A 157 -3.99 -5.57 -26.62
N GLU A 158 -4.14 -6.28 -27.70
CA GLU A 158 -3.09 -7.15 -28.22
C GLU A 158 -1.86 -6.35 -28.69
N LYS A 159 -2.09 -5.24 -29.39
CA LYS A 159 -1.01 -4.32 -29.77
C LYS A 159 -0.29 -3.77 -28.51
N LEU A 160 -1.06 -3.37 -27.52
CA LEU A 160 -0.49 -2.88 -26.25
C LEU A 160 0.34 -3.96 -25.55
N ARG A 161 -0.13 -5.20 -25.46
CA ARG A 161 0.66 -6.33 -24.91
C ARG A 161 1.98 -6.54 -25.64
N LEU A 162 1.96 -6.42 -26.98
CA LEU A 162 3.18 -6.56 -27.77
C LEU A 162 4.16 -5.43 -27.47
N GLN A 163 3.70 -4.18 -27.42
CA GLN A 163 4.51 -3.02 -27.06
C GLN A 163 5.10 -3.16 -25.65
N LEU A 164 4.31 -3.59 -24.67
CA LEU A 164 4.77 -3.80 -23.30
C LEU A 164 5.88 -4.85 -23.21
N ARG A 165 5.78 -5.95 -23.94
CA ARG A 165 6.85 -6.96 -24.02
C ARG A 165 8.13 -6.38 -24.64
N GLN A 166 8.02 -5.49 -25.61
CA GLN A 166 9.17 -4.84 -26.23
C GLN A 166 9.87 -3.86 -25.28
N TYR A 167 9.10 -3.13 -24.44
CA TYR A 167 9.66 -2.11 -23.54
C TYR A 167 10.00 -2.64 -22.14
N ALA A 168 9.51 -3.81 -21.76
CA ALA A 168 9.55 -4.33 -20.40
C ALA A 168 10.96 -4.33 -19.77
N ASP A 169 11.97 -4.80 -20.50
CA ASP A 169 13.34 -4.92 -19.98
C ASP A 169 14.30 -3.82 -20.48
N LEU A 170 13.79 -2.82 -21.20
CA LEU A 170 14.64 -1.73 -21.69
C LEU A 170 15.09 -0.80 -20.55
N PRO A 171 16.31 -0.26 -20.60
CA PRO A 171 16.85 0.64 -19.57
C PRO A 171 16.37 2.09 -19.71
N PHE A 172 15.40 2.37 -20.56
CA PHE A 172 14.91 3.70 -20.82
C PHE A 172 13.67 4.05 -20.03
N PRO A 173 13.42 5.36 -19.73
CA PRO A 173 12.16 5.82 -19.19
C PRO A 173 11.01 5.51 -20.16
N VAL A 174 9.86 5.09 -19.60
CA VAL A 174 8.64 4.82 -20.36
C VAL A 174 7.56 5.81 -19.94
N LEU A 175 7.02 6.55 -20.91
CA LEU A 175 5.85 7.40 -20.72
C LEU A 175 4.59 6.59 -21.00
N ILE A 176 3.64 6.58 -20.06
CA ILE A 176 2.34 5.92 -20.19
C ILE A 176 1.27 7.01 -20.22
N GLU A 177 0.60 7.16 -21.35
CA GLU A 177 -0.46 8.15 -21.54
C GLU A 177 -1.82 7.47 -21.64
N GLY A 178 -2.86 8.15 -21.18
CA GLY A 178 -4.23 7.69 -21.24
C GLY A 178 -5.14 8.48 -20.31
N GLU A 179 -6.44 8.35 -20.47
CA GLU A 179 -7.46 8.99 -19.64
C GLU A 179 -7.38 8.54 -18.17
N SER A 180 -8.01 9.31 -17.28
CA SER A 180 -8.13 8.89 -15.88
C SER A 180 -8.92 7.58 -15.78
N GLY A 181 -8.42 6.63 -14.97
CA GLY A 181 -9.04 5.31 -14.83
C GLY A 181 -8.72 4.30 -15.94
N SER A 182 -7.91 4.64 -16.95
CA SER A 182 -7.58 3.72 -18.06
C SER A 182 -6.60 2.59 -17.70
N GLY A 183 -6.17 2.48 -16.45
CA GLY A 183 -5.29 1.39 -15.98
C GLY A 183 -3.79 1.64 -16.17
N LYS A 184 -3.34 2.90 -16.32
CA LYS A 184 -1.91 3.26 -16.44
C LYS A 184 -1.05 2.70 -15.31
N GLU A 185 -1.58 2.74 -14.08
CA GLU A 185 -0.90 2.22 -12.89
C GLU A 185 -0.72 0.69 -12.96
N ILE A 186 -1.71 -0.02 -13.50
CA ILE A 186 -1.63 -1.48 -13.74
C ILE A 186 -0.50 -1.79 -14.71
N ILE A 187 -0.39 -1.03 -15.79
CA ILE A 187 0.68 -1.19 -16.77
C ILE A 187 2.04 -0.96 -16.13
N ALA A 188 2.20 0.14 -15.38
CA ALA A 188 3.46 0.47 -14.74
C ALA A 188 3.90 -0.59 -13.73
N ALA A 189 3.03 -0.98 -12.80
CA ALA A 189 3.33 -1.93 -11.75
C ALA A 189 3.47 -3.36 -12.31
N SER A 190 2.43 -3.88 -12.95
CA SER A 190 2.36 -5.30 -13.27
C SER A 190 3.09 -5.68 -14.55
N CYS A 191 3.04 -4.84 -15.59
CA CYS A 191 3.64 -5.18 -16.87
C CYS A 191 5.10 -4.73 -16.99
N LEU A 192 5.44 -3.52 -16.51
CA LEU A 192 6.76 -2.92 -16.67
C LEU A 192 7.68 -3.11 -15.46
N HIS A 193 7.14 -3.53 -14.32
CA HIS A 193 7.95 -3.83 -13.13
C HIS A 193 7.87 -5.32 -12.74
N TYR A 194 6.74 -5.80 -12.21
CA TYR A 194 6.61 -7.17 -11.70
C TYR A 194 6.68 -8.25 -12.79
N GLY A 195 6.28 -7.95 -14.02
CA GLY A 195 6.43 -8.83 -15.19
C GLY A 195 7.84 -8.88 -15.79
N THR A 196 8.84 -8.24 -15.16
CA THR A 196 10.20 -8.09 -15.70
C THR A 196 11.27 -8.55 -14.71
N ARG A 197 12.56 -8.40 -15.10
CA ARG A 197 13.72 -8.63 -14.21
C ARG A 197 13.73 -7.70 -12.99
N ARG A 198 12.95 -6.59 -13.02
CA ARG A 198 12.86 -5.63 -11.91
C ARG A 198 11.99 -6.11 -10.77
N ARG A 199 11.26 -7.22 -10.90
CA ARG A 199 10.30 -7.74 -9.91
C ARG A 199 10.85 -7.91 -8.48
N GLN A 200 12.15 -8.09 -8.34
CA GLN A 200 12.82 -8.24 -7.04
C GLN A 200 13.24 -6.90 -6.43
N LYS A 201 13.08 -5.80 -7.15
CA LYS A 201 13.41 -4.45 -6.66
C LYS A 201 12.13 -3.77 -6.15
N PRO A 202 12.24 -2.81 -5.22
CA PRO A 202 11.09 -2.06 -4.75
C PRO A 202 10.46 -1.26 -5.90
N PHE A 203 9.13 -1.28 -5.98
CA PHE A 203 8.33 -0.40 -6.84
C PHE A 203 7.84 0.78 -6.01
N LEU A 204 8.28 1.98 -6.35
CA LEU A 204 7.90 3.20 -5.65
C LEU A 204 7.00 4.04 -6.56
N ALA A 205 5.75 4.21 -6.15
CA ALA A 205 4.81 5.11 -6.83
C ALA A 205 4.86 6.50 -6.17
N LEU A 206 5.11 7.53 -6.98
CA LEU A 206 5.10 8.93 -6.53
C LEU A 206 3.99 9.69 -7.26
N ASN A 207 3.05 10.25 -6.48
CA ASN A 207 2.07 11.19 -7.03
C ASN A 207 2.69 12.59 -7.10
N CYS A 208 3.13 12.99 -8.29
CA CYS A 208 3.77 14.30 -8.50
C CYS A 208 2.84 15.49 -8.18
N ALA A 209 1.53 15.32 -8.29
CA ALA A 209 0.57 16.35 -7.94
C ALA A 209 0.45 16.59 -6.42
N ALA A 210 0.82 15.58 -5.63
CA ALA A 210 0.80 15.65 -4.16
C ALA A 210 2.13 16.13 -3.56
N VAL A 211 3.16 16.34 -4.40
CA VAL A 211 4.48 16.82 -3.96
C VAL A 211 4.64 18.27 -4.34
N SER A 212 4.97 19.13 -3.37
CA SER A 212 5.26 20.54 -3.69
C SER A 212 6.47 20.65 -4.63
N PRO A 213 6.51 21.65 -5.55
CA PRO A 213 7.59 21.79 -6.53
C PRO A 213 9.00 21.77 -5.90
N ASN A 214 9.15 22.38 -4.74
CA ASN A 214 10.43 22.44 -4.02
C ASN A 214 10.87 21.10 -3.40
N LEU A 215 9.97 20.12 -3.34
CA LEU A 215 10.24 18.81 -2.74
C LEU A 215 10.38 17.68 -3.76
N VAL A 216 10.09 17.93 -5.03
CA VAL A 216 10.16 16.89 -6.07
C VAL A 216 11.59 16.35 -6.19
N GLU A 217 12.56 17.24 -6.33
CA GLU A 217 13.96 16.88 -6.53
C GLU A 217 14.56 16.16 -5.31
N PRO A 218 14.40 16.67 -4.07
CA PRO A 218 14.81 15.95 -2.87
C PRO A 218 14.10 14.60 -2.66
N THR A 219 12.85 14.50 -3.07
CA THR A 219 12.09 13.25 -2.94
C THR A 219 12.58 12.17 -3.90
N LEU A 220 13.00 12.55 -5.11
CA LEU A 220 13.48 11.62 -6.12
C LEU A 220 14.95 11.24 -5.94
N PHE A 221 15.80 12.19 -5.54
CA PHE A 221 17.26 12.03 -5.55
C PHE A 221 17.89 12.11 -4.16
N GLY A 222 17.12 12.43 -3.12
CA GLY A 222 17.63 12.62 -1.77
C GLY A 222 18.35 13.97 -1.60
N TYR A 223 18.87 14.18 -0.39
CA TYR A 223 19.71 15.35 -0.08
C TYR A 223 21.17 14.94 -0.10
N ALA A 224 22.04 15.83 -0.60
CA ALA A 224 23.47 15.74 -0.34
C ALA A 224 23.69 15.93 1.17
N LYS A 225 24.52 15.07 1.79
CA LYS A 225 24.97 15.31 3.15
C LYS A 225 25.83 16.58 3.11
N GLY A 226 25.32 17.66 3.73
CA GLY A 226 26.14 18.82 4.07
C GLY A 226 27.01 18.53 5.26
#